data_1eff65b16d85c3111a60e26ab54b2529
#
_entry.id   1eff65b16d85c3111a60e26ab54b2529
#
_cell.length_a   1.000
_cell.length_b   1.000
_cell.length_c   1.000
_cell.angle_alpha   90.00
_cell.angle_beta   90.00
_cell.angle_gamma   90.00
#
_symmetry.space_group_name_H-M   'P 1'
#
loop_
_entity.id
_entity.type
_entity.pdbx_description
1 polymer ?
#
loop_
_entity_poly.entity_id
_entity_poly.type
_entity_poly.pdbx_seq_one_letter_code
_entity_poly.pdbx_strand_id
1 'polypeptide(L)'
;MADKYFVVPCANDNLYIPKIAELARKHKIDLIIPTVDEELLILALNLKEIPCQVILSPLSTIILCQDKLNTIKELKDIIPTPEIFENLEDIKFPAIIKPRSSRGSRHIFFVQNRKEARAAFKILTFKQYLPSELLLQEYLPGDEYTVDLICDRKGKPLVIVPRLRLATKGGISTIGKTVKNKEIIELVEKITSKIVFYGPVNIQFKIDSSSKIKLLEINPRTSGGLPITYQSGINIPLLIIKNAFFQKIDPEELKWKETFVYRYLEERKI
;
A
#
# COMPACT_ATOMS: atom_id res chain seq x y z
N MET A 1 17.81 12.43 -9.21
CA MET A 1 17.93 11.64 -10.47
C MET A 1 18.70 10.37 -10.12
N ALA A 2 18.35 9.22 -10.69
CA ALA A 2 19.12 7.99 -10.44
C ALA A 2 20.48 8.07 -11.16
N ASP A 3 21.55 7.53 -10.55
CA ASP A 3 22.88 7.49 -11.17
C ASP A 3 22.90 6.57 -12.39
N LYS A 4 22.11 5.49 -12.35
CA LYS A 4 21.94 4.52 -13.43
C LYS A 4 20.51 3.98 -13.44
N TYR A 5 20.06 3.58 -14.61
CA TYR A 5 18.80 2.85 -14.77
C TYR A 5 19.00 1.64 -15.68
N PHE A 6 18.17 0.62 -15.50
CA PHE A 6 18.20 -0.60 -16.28
C PHE A 6 16.79 -1.03 -16.61
N VAL A 7 16.58 -1.48 -17.84
CA VAL A 7 15.34 -2.15 -18.23
C VAL A 7 15.45 -3.61 -17.82
N VAL A 8 14.46 -4.09 -17.10
CA VAL A 8 14.36 -5.48 -16.64
C VAL A 8 13.05 -6.10 -17.12
N PRO A 9 12.96 -7.44 -17.22
CA PRO A 9 11.68 -8.12 -17.48
C PRO A 9 10.62 -7.75 -16.45
N CYS A 10 9.35 -7.97 -16.78
CA CYS A 10 8.26 -7.82 -15.81
C CYS A 10 8.40 -8.83 -14.66
N ALA A 11 7.87 -8.50 -13.48
CA ALA A 11 8.01 -9.34 -12.29
C ALA A 11 7.47 -10.78 -12.45
N ASN A 12 6.48 -10.99 -13.33
CA ASN A 12 5.92 -12.30 -13.65
C ASN A 12 6.70 -13.07 -14.74
N ASP A 13 7.80 -12.51 -15.26
CA ASP A 13 8.66 -13.17 -16.23
C ASP A 13 9.71 -14.03 -15.51
N ASN A 14 9.97 -15.23 -16.01
CA ASN A 14 10.97 -16.15 -15.44
C ASN A 14 12.39 -15.58 -15.44
N LEU A 15 12.69 -14.62 -16.31
CA LEU A 15 14.00 -13.95 -16.39
C LEU A 15 14.14 -12.78 -15.40
N TYR A 16 13.07 -12.39 -14.67
CA TYR A 16 13.11 -11.25 -13.75
C TYR A 16 14.14 -11.47 -12.64
N ILE A 17 14.03 -12.54 -11.86
CA ILE A 17 14.95 -12.84 -10.75
C ILE A 17 16.39 -13.03 -11.21
N PRO A 18 16.68 -13.83 -12.26
CA PRO A 18 18.03 -13.94 -12.80
C PRO A 18 18.62 -12.57 -13.18
N LYS A 19 17.81 -11.70 -13.80
CA LYS A 19 18.28 -10.36 -14.22
C LYS A 19 18.53 -9.43 -13.03
N ILE A 20 17.68 -9.44 -12.02
CA ILE A 20 17.89 -8.68 -10.77
C ILE A 20 19.17 -9.14 -10.09
N ALA A 21 19.37 -10.45 -9.97
CA ALA A 21 20.57 -11.02 -9.35
C ALA A 21 21.87 -10.69 -10.15
N GLU A 22 21.81 -10.73 -11.47
CA GLU A 22 22.93 -10.31 -12.36
C GLU A 22 23.30 -8.85 -12.10
N LEU A 23 22.30 -7.96 -12.16
CA LEU A 23 22.52 -6.53 -11.95
C LEU A 23 23.04 -6.21 -10.54
N ALA A 24 22.50 -6.89 -9.53
CA ALA A 24 22.96 -6.72 -8.15
C ALA A 24 24.43 -7.10 -7.98
N ARG A 25 24.87 -8.24 -8.55
CA ARG A 25 26.30 -8.64 -8.55
C ARG A 25 27.17 -7.67 -9.33
N LYS A 26 26.79 -7.36 -10.58
CA LYS A 26 27.57 -6.51 -11.50
C LYS A 26 27.78 -5.11 -10.92
N HIS A 27 26.80 -4.56 -10.26
CA HIS A 27 26.84 -3.19 -9.73
C HIS A 27 27.10 -3.13 -8.22
N LYS A 28 27.41 -4.27 -7.58
CA LYS A 28 27.73 -4.36 -6.14
C LYS A 28 26.64 -3.69 -5.30
N ILE A 29 25.38 -4.06 -5.57
CA ILE A 29 24.23 -3.52 -4.84
C ILE A 29 24.16 -4.15 -3.45
N ASP A 30 24.05 -3.34 -2.41
CA ASP A 30 23.94 -3.77 -1.03
C ASP A 30 22.49 -3.95 -0.59
N LEU A 31 21.56 -3.18 -1.18
CA LEU A 31 20.17 -3.14 -0.77
C LEU A 31 19.22 -2.96 -1.96
N ILE A 32 18.17 -3.76 -2.01
CA ILE A 32 17.03 -3.60 -2.91
C ILE A 32 15.81 -3.14 -2.09
N ILE A 33 15.15 -2.08 -2.55
CA ILE A 33 13.91 -1.56 -1.97
C ILE A 33 12.81 -1.68 -3.01
N PRO A 34 11.94 -2.71 -2.95
CA PRO A 34 10.83 -2.86 -3.87
C PRO A 34 9.81 -1.72 -3.70
N THR A 35 9.29 -1.21 -4.81
CA THR A 35 8.36 -0.07 -4.80
C THR A 35 7.02 -0.37 -5.44
N VAL A 36 6.86 -1.55 -6.05
CA VAL A 36 5.63 -1.98 -6.71
C VAL A 36 5.15 -3.34 -6.17
N ASP A 37 3.84 -3.52 -6.13
CA ASP A 37 3.21 -4.68 -5.48
C ASP A 37 3.55 -6.01 -6.15
N GLU A 38 3.75 -6.02 -7.48
CA GLU A 38 4.06 -7.22 -8.26
C GLU A 38 5.41 -7.84 -7.93
N GLU A 39 6.36 -7.04 -7.49
CA GLU A 39 7.71 -7.50 -7.15
C GLU A 39 7.76 -8.21 -5.80
N LEU A 40 6.87 -7.84 -4.86
CA LEU A 40 6.97 -8.25 -3.47
C LEU A 40 6.97 -9.76 -3.31
N LEU A 41 5.98 -10.44 -3.91
CA LEU A 41 5.83 -11.89 -3.78
C LEU A 41 6.97 -12.65 -4.47
N ILE A 42 7.28 -12.26 -5.70
CA ILE A 42 8.33 -12.97 -6.46
C ILE A 42 9.72 -12.80 -5.83
N LEU A 43 10.03 -11.60 -5.32
CA LEU A 43 11.27 -11.36 -4.58
C LEU A 43 11.28 -12.15 -3.27
N ALA A 44 10.17 -12.19 -2.52
CA ALA A 44 10.10 -12.93 -1.26
C ALA A 44 10.26 -14.44 -1.43
N LEU A 45 9.76 -15.00 -2.53
CA LEU A 45 9.91 -16.43 -2.85
C LEU A 45 11.33 -16.80 -3.28
N ASN A 46 12.10 -15.85 -3.82
CA ASN A 46 13.42 -16.09 -4.43
C ASN A 46 14.57 -15.36 -3.71
N LEU A 47 14.40 -15.01 -2.43
CA LEU A 47 15.44 -14.29 -1.65
C LEU A 47 16.80 -14.96 -1.66
N LYS A 48 16.86 -16.30 -1.75
CA LYS A 48 18.12 -17.06 -1.77
C LYS A 48 18.92 -16.86 -3.05
N GLU A 49 18.31 -16.45 -4.14
CA GLU A 49 18.94 -16.20 -5.42
C GLU A 49 19.51 -14.79 -5.54
N ILE A 50 19.05 -13.88 -4.69
CA ILE A 50 19.42 -12.46 -4.71
C ILE A 50 20.64 -12.25 -3.81
N PRO A 51 21.75 -11.70 -4.34
CA PRO A 51 23.05 -11.65 -3.63
C PRO A 51 23.17 -10.48 -2.64
N CYS A 52 22.09 -9.76 -2.37
CA CYS A 52 22.09 -8.61 -1.47
C CYS A 52 20.82 -8.59 -0.60
N GLN A 53 20.76 -7.67 0.36
CA GLN A 53 19.59 -7.52 1.20
C GLN A 53 18.41 -6.98 0.40
N VAL A 54 17.21 -7.49 0.67
CA VAL A 54 15.95 -6.98 0.12
C VAL A 54 15.03 -6.57 1.28
N ILE A 55 14.47 -5.37 1.23
CA ILE A 55 13.51 -4.91 2.24
C ILE A 55 12.12 -5.44 1.90
N LEU A 56 11.72 -6.46 2.64
CA LEU A 56 10.41 -7.11 2.48
C LEU A 56 9.83 -7.49 3.82
N SER A 57 8.55 -7.28 4.01
CA SER A 57 7.78 -7.90 5.09
C SER A 57 7.82 -9.43 4.96
N PRO A 58 7.50 -10.18 6.02
CA PRO A 58 7.42 -11.64 5.94
C PRO A 58 6.52 -12.12 4.80
N LEU A 59 6.84 -13.25 4.17
CA LEU A 59 6.09 -13.81 3.04
C LEU A 59 4.60 -13.97 3.36
N SER A 60 4.26 -14.44 4.58
CA SER A 60 2.87 -14.55 5.04
C SER A 60 2.14 -13.21 5.05
N THR A 61 2.81 -12.14 5.47
CA THR A 61 2.28 -10.77 5.47
C THR A 61 2.05 -10.26 4.05
N ILE A 62 3.00 -10.53 3.14
CA ILE A 62 2.86 -10.15 1.73
C ILE A 62 1.65 -10.84 1.11
N ILE A 63 1.52 -12.16 1.29
CA ILE A 63 0.38 -12.95 0.78
C ILE A 63 -0.95 -12.42 1.35
N LEU A 64 -1.01 -12.16 2.66
CA LEU A 64 -2.20 -11.62 3.32
C LEU A 64 -2.61 -10.28 2.71
N CYS A 65 -1.66 -9.35 2.55
CA CYS A 65 -1.92 -7.98 2.09
C CYS A 65 -2.27 -7.91 0.59
N GLN A 66 -1.85 -8.89 -0.22
CA GLN A 66 -2.22 -8.94 -1.64
C GLN A 66 -3.71 -9.19 -1.87
N ASP A 67 -4.41 -9.76 -0.89
CA ASP A 67 -5.84 -10.06 -0.96
C ASP A 67 -6.62 -9.21 0.04
N LYS A 68 -7.36 -8.22 -0.49
CA LYS A 68 -8.14 -7.29 0.33
C LYS A 68 -9.19 -7.98 1.21
N LEU A 69 -9.82 -9.05 0.71
CA LEU A 69 -10.81 -9.81 1.49
C LEU A 69 -10.15 -10.53 2.67
N ASN A 70 -9.01 -11.18 2.44
CA ASN A 70 -8.28 -11.86 3.50
C ASN A 70 -7.76 -10.88 4.54
N THR A 71 -7.23 -9.73 4.11
CA THR A 71 -6.81 -8.64 5.01
C THR A 71 -7.98 -8.14 5.88
N ILE A 72 -9.14 -7.92 5.28
CA ILE A 72 -10.35 -7.49 6.01
C ILE A 72 -10.78 -8.57 7.01
N LYS A 73 -10.83 -9.84 6.59
CA LYS A 73 -11.21 -10.96 7.47
C LYS A 73 -10.28 -11.12 8.67
N GLU A 74 -8.96 -10.94 8.47
CA GLU A 74 -7.96 -11.03 9.54
C GLU A 74 -8.09 -9.90 10.57
N LEU A 75 -8.56 -8.72 10.15
CA LEU A 75 -8.56 -7.52 10.98
C LEU A 75 -9.94 -7.07 11.47
N LYS A 76 -11.05 -7.67 11.00
CA LYS A 76 -12.43 -7.22 11.31
C LYS A 76 -12.78 -7.19 12.80
N ASP A 77 -12.18 -8.07 13.60
CA ASP A 77 -12.42 -8.17 15.04
C ASP A 77 -11.46 -7.28 15.87
N ILE A 78 -10.54 -6.57 15.20
CA ILE A 78 -9.48 -5.75 15.81
C ILE A 78 -9.68 -4.29 15.52
N ILE A 79 -10.04 -3.95 14.28
CA ILE A 79 -10.26 -2.58 13.79
C ILE A 79 -11.52 -2.51 12.93
N PRO A 80 -12.12 -1.33 12.77
CA PRO A 80 -13.24 -1.15 11.85
C PRO A 80 -12.84 -1.46 10.41
N THR A 81 -13.64 -2.31 9.76
CA THR A 81 -13.49 -2.67 8.34
C THR A 81 -14.79 -2.42 7.59
N PRO A 82 -14.76 -2.29 6.24
CA PRO A 82 -15.99 -2.23 5.45
C PRO A 82 -16.83 -3.49 5.64
N GLU A 83 -18.15 -3.34 5.58
CA GLU A 83 -19.07 -4.48 5.46
C GLU A 83 -18.83 -5.17 4.11
N ILE A 84 -18.75 -6.49 4.13
CA ILE A 84 -18.53 -7.32 2.94
C ILE A 84 -19.81 -8.08 2.64
N PHE A 85 -20.21 -8.09 1.37
CA PHE A 85 -21.37 -8.82 0.89
C PHE A 85 -20.92 -10.10 0.19
N GLU A 86 -21.59 -11.20 0.46
CA GLU A 86 -21.24 -12.51 -0.13
C GLU A 86 -21.80 -12.66 -1.54
N ASN A 87 -23.02 -12.15 -1.76
CA ASN A 87 -23.71 -12.28 -3.04
C ASN A 87 -24.23 -10.92 -3.53
N LEU A 88 -24.56 -10.82 -4.82
CA LEU A 88 -25.14 -9.62 -5.41
C LEU A 88 -26.50 -9.24 -4.78
N GLU A 89 -27.22 -10.23 -4.31
CA GLU A 89 -28.53 -10.06 -3.68
C GLU A 89 -28.44 -9.44 -2.28
N ASP A 90 -27.32 -9.62 -1.59
CA ASP A 90 -27.09 -9.14 -0.21
C ASP A 90 -26.60 -7.69 -0.19
N ILE A 91 -26.25 -7.12 -1.36
CA ILE A 91 -25.66 -5.77 -1.43
C ILE A 91 -26.62 -4.71 -0.88
N LYS A 92 -26.12 -3.96 0.09
CA LYS A 92 -26.69 -2.69 0.55
C LYS A 92 -26.11 -1.55 -0.27
N PHE A 93 -26.93 -0.74 -0.88
CA PHE A 93 -26.50 0.36 -1.73
C PHE A 93 -26.40 1.69 -0.98
N PRO A 94 -25.44 2.57 -1.38
CA PRO A 94 -24.43 2.39 -2.43
C PRO A 94 -23.31 1.43 -2.02
N ALA A 95 -22.66 0.79 -3.01
CA ALA A 95 -21.63 -0.20 -2.78
C ALA A 95 -20.46 -0.09 -3.77
N ILE A 96 -19.38 -0.81 -3.48
CA ILE A 96 -18.21 -0.94 -4.35
C ILE A 96 -18.06 -2.40 -4.78
N ILE A 97 -17.85 -2.61 -6.07
CA ILE A 97 -17.45 -3.90 -6.64
C ILE A 97 -16.06 -3.74 -7.26
N LYS A 98 -15.10 -4.56 -6.84
CA LYS A 98 -13.71 -4.49 -7.29
C LYS A 98 -13.04 -5.86 -7.22
N PRO A 99 -11.92 -6.10 -7.94
CA PRO A 99 -11.11 -7.29 -7.71
C PRO A 99 -10.50 -7.28 -6.31
N ARG A 100 -10.39 -8.46 -5.69
CA ARG A 100 -9.73 -8.69 -4.40
C ARG A 100 -8.25 -8.32 -4.47
N SER A 101 -7.59 -8.71 -5.56
CA SER A 101 -6.19 -8.39 -5.86
C SER A 101 -6.16 -7.43 -7.05
N SER A 102 -5.94 -6.14 -6.78
CA SER A 102 -5.84 -5.09 -7.81
C SER A 102 -5.11 -3.87 -7.24
N ARG A 103 -4.56 -3.04 -8.13
CA ARG A 103 -3.82 -1.83 -7.78
C ARG A 103 -4.24 -0.63 -8.61
N GLY A 104 -3.87 0.57 -8.15
CA GLY A 104 -4.01 1.81 -8.90
C GLY A 104 -5.47 2.14 -9.24
N SER A 105 -6.40 1.78 -8.37
CA SER A 105 -7.85 2.02 -8.54
C SER A 105 -8.43 1.44 -9.84
N ARG A 106 -7.81 0.38 -10.40
CA ARG A 106 -8.29 -0.26 -11.63
C ARG A 106 -9.48 -1.16 -11.34
N HIS A 107 -10.47 -1.11 -12.25
CA HIS A 107 -11.65 -1.99 -12.22
C HIS A 107 -12.48 -1.85 -10.93
N ILE A 108 -12.56 -0.64 -10.36
CA ILE A 108 -13.40 -0.31 -9.22
C ILE A 108 -14.70 0.28 -9.76
N PHE A 109 -15.82 -0.31 -9.38
CA PHE A 109 -17.16 0.15 -9.74
C PHE A 109 -17.90 0.63 -8.51
N PHE A 110 -18.30 1.90 -8.51
CA PHE A 110 -19.30 2.43 -7.61
C PHE A 110 -20.68 2.10 -8.17
N VAL A 111 -21.53 1.49 -7.38
CA VAL A 111 -22.86 1.04 -7.80
C VAL A 111 -23.93 1.52 -6.81
N GLN A 112 -25.01 2.07 -7.34
CA GLN A 112 -26.09 2.68 -6.55
C GLN A 112 -27.36 1.80 -6.47
N ASN A 113 -27.44 0.76 -7.29
CA ASN A 113 -28.59 -0.14 -7.36
C ASN A 113 -28.18 -1.50 -7.94
N ARG A 114 -29.13 -2.46 -7.85
CA ARG A 114 -28.90 -3.84 -8.29
C ARG A 114 -28.65 -3.98 -9.80
N LYS A 115 -29.23 -3.08 -10.62
CA LYS A 115 -28.99 -3.10 -12.06
C LYS A 115 -27.55 -2.74 -12.39
N GLU A 116 -27.01 -1.71 -11.76
CA GLU A 116 -25.60 -1.30 -11.89
C GLU A 116 -24.66 -2.37 -11.35
N ALA A 117 -24.98 -2.98 -10.20
CA ALA A 117 -24.18 -4.06 -9.62
C ALA A 117 -24.07 -5.26 -10.57
N ARG A 118 -25.16 -5.69 -11.18
CA ARG A 118 -25.15 -6.77 -12.20
C ARG A 118 -24.34 -6.39 -13.43
N ALA A 119 -24.43 -5.14 -13.90
CA ALA A 119 -23.66 -4.66 -15.03
C ALA A 119 -22.14 -4.64 -14.72
N ALA A 120 -21.75 -4.11 -13.57
CA ALA A 120 -20.35 -4.08 -13.11
C ALA A 120 -19.77 -5.51 -13.00
N PHE A 121 -20.54 -6.42 -12.38
CA PHE A 121 -20.14 -7.81 -12.26
C PHE A 121 -19.95 -8.48 -13.64
N LYS A 122 -20.87 -8.27 -14.59
CA LYS A 122 -20.76 -8.77 -15.96
C LYS A 122 -19.52 -8.21 -16.68
N ILE A 123 -19.21 -6.93 -16.51
CA ILE A 123 -18.02 -6.31 -17.09
C ILE A 123 -16.75 -6.96 -16.53
N LEU A 124 -16.69 -7.20 -15.21
CA LEU A 124 -15.53 -7.81 -14.57
C LEU A 124 -15.35 -9.27 -15.00
N THR A 125 -16.42 -10.05 -15.09
CA THR A 125 -16.34 -11.43 -15.59
C THR A 125 -15.96 -11.48 -17.08
N PHE A 126 -16.42 -10.53 -17.89
CA PHE A 126 -15.95 -10.39 -19.28
C PHE A 126 -14.44 -10.07 -19.36
N LYS A 127 -13.90 -9.36 -18.38
CA LYS A 127 -12.46 -9.13 -18.20
C LYS A 127 -11.71 -10.31 -17.56
N GLN A 128 -12.32 -11.49 -17.55
CA GLN A 128 -11.76 -12.76 -17.07
C GLN A 128 -11.52 -12.87 -15.56
N TYR A 129 -12.13 -11.99 -14.75
CA TYR A 129 -12.16 -12.20 -13.30
C TYR A 129 -13.18 -13.28 -12.95
N LEU A 130 -12.78 -14.25 -12.13
CA LEU A 130 -13.72 -15.20 -11.56
C LEU A 130 -14.61 -14.50 -10.50
N PRO A 131 -15.86 -14.93 -10.30
CA PRO A 131 -16.73 -14.40 -9.24
C PRO A 131 -16.07 -14.40 -7.86
N SER A 132 -15.31 -15.45 -7.54
CA SER A 132 -14.56 -15.59 -6.27
C SER A 132 -13.41 -14.61 -6.12
N GLU A 133 -12.95 -13.98 -7.19
CA GLU A 133 -11.91 -12.96 -7.19
C GLU A 133 -12.46 -11.55 -7.01
N LEU A 134 -13.78 -11.40 -6.94
CA LEU A 134 -14.43 -10.12 -6.75
C LEU A 134 -14.74 -9.87 -5.27
N LEU A 135 -14.61 -8.63 -4.86
CA LEU A 135 -14.96 -8.11 -3.55
C LEU A 135 -16.14 -7.16 -3.71
N LEU A 136 -17.22 -7.48 -3.01
CA LEU A 136 -18.42 -6.64 -2.90
C LEU A 136 -18.42 -6.04 -1.49
N GLN A 137 -18.30 -4.73 -1.39
CA GLN A 137 -18.21 -4.05 -0.10
C GLN A 137 -19.06 -2.78 -0.03
N GLU A 138 -19.35 -2.34 1.19
CA GLU A 138 -20.00 -1.05 1.42
C GLU A 138 -19.20 0.09 0.79
N TYR A 139 -19.92 1.12 0.34
CA TYR A 139 -19.31 2.37 -0.09
C TYR A 139 -19.01 3.27 1.13
N LEU A 140 -17.81 3.79 1.19
CA LEU A 140 -17.36 4.74 2.21
C LEU A 140 -17.31 6.14 1.58
N PRO A 141 -18.22 7.08 1.94
CA PRO A 141 -18.34 8.38 1.27
C PRO A 141 -17.34 9.42 1.72
N GLY A 142 -16.78 9.30 2.92
CA GLY A 142 -16.00 10.35 3.57
C GLY A 142 -14.55 10.43 3.11
N ASP A 143 -13.77 11.18 3.86
CA ASP A 143 -12.36 11.44 3.60
C ASP A 143 -11.51 10.18 3.55
N GLU A 144 -10.52 10.18 2.64
CA GLU A 144 -9.58 9.09 2.45
C GLU A 144 -8.20 9.47 2.99
N TYR A 145 -7.64 8.56 3.78
CA TYR A 145 -6.33 8.71 4.37
C TYR A 145 -5.37 7.64 3.85
N THR A 146 -4.13 8.03 3.70
CA THR A 146 -3.01 7.12 3.49
C THR A 146 -2.03 7.30 4.63
N VAL A 147 -1.59 6.21 5.24
CA VAL A 147 -0.57 6.24 6.29
C VAL A 147 0.72 5.68 5.75
N ASP A 148 1.79 6.48 5.79
CA ASP A 148 3.14 5.98 5.58
C ASP A 148 3.69 5.54 6.93
N LEU A 149 4.03 4.25 7.02
CA LEU A 149 4.54 3.56 8.20
C LEU A 149 5.90 2.97 7.85
N ILE A 150 6.82 2.99 8.81
CA ILE A 150 8.05 2.19 8.78
C ILE A 150 8.10 1.33 10.02
N CYS A 151 8.32 0.02 9.83
CA CYS A 151 8.56 -0.93 10.90
C CYS A 151 10.03 -1.37 10.92
N ASP A 152 10.55 -1.59 12.13
CA ASP A 152 11.84 -2.21 12.33
C ASP A 152 11.81 -3.72 12.02
N ARG A 153 12.94 -4.40 12.17
CA ARG A 153 13.06 -5.85 11.92
C ARG A 153 12.24 -6.72 12.88
N LYS A 154 11.81 -6.15 14.01
CA LYS A 154 10.94 -6.84 14.99
C LYS A 154 9.46 -6.54 14.75
N GLY A 155 9.14 -5.77 13.72
CA GLY A 155 7.78 -5.34 13.40
C GLY A 155 7.29 -4.12 14.19
N LYS A 156 8.15 -3.51 15.02
CA LYS A 156 7.77 -2.33 15.80
C LYS A 156 7.72 -1.08 14.91
N PRO A 157 6.65 -0.29 14.96
CA PRO A 157 6.57 1.01 14.28
C PRO A 157 7.69 1.94 14.74
N LEU A 158 8.45 2.47 13.79
CA LEU A 158 9.43 3.55 14.00
C LEU A 158 8.77 4.90 13.80
N VAL A 159 7.95 5.04 12.77
CA VAL A 159 7.20 6.27 12.46
C VAL A 159 5.87 5.94 11.79
N ILE A 160 4.82 6.67 12.17
CA ILE A 160 3.47 6.58 11.60
C ILE A 160 3.07 7.99 11.15
N VAL A 161 2.82 8.19 9.86
CA VAL A 161 2.46 9.50 9.29
C VAL A 161 1.15 9.43 8.51
N PRO A 162 0.02 9.72 9.15
CA PRO A 162 -1.26 9.81 8.45
C PRO A 162 -1.29 11.03 7.52
N ARG A 163 -1.82 10.84 6.32
CA ARG A 163 -2.00 11.87 5.30
C ARG A 163 -3.44 11.88 4.79
N LEU A 164 -4.11 13.01 4.88
CA LEU A 164 -5.38 13.24 4.20
C LEU A 164 -5.13 13.42 2.69
N ARG A 165 -5.88 12.70 1.86
CA ARG A 165 -5.82 12.76 0.41
C ARG A 165 -6.86 13.76 -0.09
N LEU A 166 -6.41 14.96 -0.49
CA LEU A 166 -7.28 16.03 -0.95
C LEU A 166 -7.55 15.96 -2.46
N ALA A 167 -6.55 15.55 -3.24
CA ALA A 167 -6.72 15.26 -4.66
C ALA A 167 -5.80 14.12 -5.10
N THR A 168 -6.28 13.34 -6.07
CA THR A 168 -5.54 12.19 -6.61
C THR A 168 -5.55 12.17 -8.13
N LYS A 169 -4.47 11.64 -8.73
CA LYS A 169 -4.39 11.34 -10.17
C LYS A 169 -3.80 9.93 -10.33
N GLY A 170 -4.52 9.03 -10.99
CA GLY A 170 -4.09 7.63 -11.16
C GLY A 170 -3.86 6.90 -9.83
N GLY A 171 -4.66 7.19 -8.79
CA GLY A 171 -4.52 6.58 -7.46
C GLY A 171 -3.39 7.18 -6.58
N ILE A 172 -2.65 8.17 -7.09
CA ILE A 172 -1.55 8.83 -6.36
C ILE A 172 -2.01 10.21 -5.89
N SER A 173 -1.74 10.56 -4.62
CA SER A 173 -2.06 11.89 -4.08
C SER A 173 -1.23 12.97 -4.78
N THR A 174 -1.91 13.95 -5.37
CA THR A 174 -1.32 15.17 -5.94
C THR A 174 -1.44 16.36 -5.00
N ILE A 175 -2.49 16.37 -4.16
CA ILE A 175 -2.64 17.33 -3.06
C ILE A 175 -2.93 16.52 -1.80
N GLY A 176 -2.25 16.83 -0.71
CA GLY A 176 -2.48 16.17 0.57
C GLY A 176 -1.90 16.95 1.74
N LYS A 177 -2.34 16.55 2.92
CA LYS A 177 -1.89 17.13 4.18
C LYS A 177 -1.52 16.01 5.15
N THR A 178 -0.33 16.08 5.75
CA THR A 178 -0.03 15.24 6.91
C THR A 178 -0.82 15.72 8.12
N VAL A 179 -1.42 14.80 8.86
CA VAL A 179 -2.33 15.12 9.97
C VAL A 179 -2.03 14.26 11.20
N LYS A 180 -2.00 14.87 12.39
CA LYS A 180 -1.81 14.17 13.69
C LYS A 180 -3.15 13.59 14.17
N ASN A 181 -3.72 12.67 13.39
CA ASN A 181 -4.96 11.99 13.74
C ASN A 181 -4.66 10.82 14.70
N LYS A 182 -5.00 10.98 15.98
CA LYS A 182 -4.73 9.99 17.03
C LYS A 182 -5.44 8.66 16.77
N GLU A 183 -6.71 8.71 16.32
CA GLU A 183 -7.50 7.50 16.05
C GLU A 183 -6.84 6.64 14.96
N ILE A 184 -6.37 7.26 13.85
CA ILE A 184 -5.66 6.54 12.79
C ILE A 184 -4.36 5.92 13.33
N ILE A 185 -3.61 6.66 14.16
CA ILE A 185 -2.36 6.15 14.75
C ILE A 185 -2.65 4.92 15.61
N GLU A 186 -3.66 4.96 16.48
CA GLU A 186 -4.08 3.83 17.32
C GLU A 186 -4.55 2.62 16.49
N LEU A 187 -5.28 2.85 15.37
CA LEU A 187 -5.66 1.78 14.46
C LEU A 187 -4.43 1.11 13.82
N VAL A 188 -3.42 1.89 13.43
CA VAL A 188 -2.17 1.35 12.88
C VAL A 188 -1.39 0.56 13.93
N GLU A 189 -1.34 1.02 15.17
CA GLU A 189 -0.69 0.30 16.27
C GLU A 189 -1.39 -1.05 16.53
N LYS A 190 -2.72 -1.10 16.50
CA LYS A 190 -3.48 -2.37 16.58
C LYS A 190 -3.17 -3.29 15.41
N ILE A 191 -3.07 -2.78 14.18
CA ILE A 191 -2.68 -3.58 13.01
C ILE A 191 -1.28 -4.17 13.21
N THR A 192 -0.30 -3.37 13.62
CA THR A 192 1.09 -3.81 13.79
C THR A 192 1.30 -4.72 14.99
N SER A 193 0.40 -4.71 15.98
CA SER A 193 0.40 -5.70 17.05
C SER A 193 -0.07 -7.09 16.60
N LYS A 194 -0.85 -7.16 15.52
CA LYS A 194 -1.40 -8.41 14.96
C LYS A 194 -0.60 -8.93 13.76
N ILE A 195 -0.15 -8.03 12.90
CA ILE A 195 0.55 -8.37 11.64
C ILE A 195 1.98 -7.83 11.72
N VAL A 196 2.95 -8.69 11.54
CA VAL A 196 4.37 -8.32 11.53
C VAL A 196 4.74 -7.73 10.16
N PHE A 197 5.23 -6.51 10.17
CA PHE A 197 5.78 -5.85 8.98
C PHE A 197 7.28 -5.61 9.15
N TYR A 198 7.98 -5.45 8.03
CA TYR A 198 9.36 -4.97 8.02
C TYR A 198 9.56 -3.94 6.90
N GLY A 199 10.19 -2.82 7.24
CA GLY A 199 10.41 -1.72 6.30
C GLY A 199 9.15 -0.87 6.08
N PRO A 200 8.97 -0.32 4.86
CA PRO A 200 7.87 0.60 4.56
C PRO A 200 6.56 -0.12 4.35
N VAL A 201 5.49 0.49 4.86
CA VAL A 201 4.11 0.02 4.68
C VAL A 201 3.22 1.22 4.36
N ASN A 202 2.32 1.03 3.42
CA ASN A 202 1.27 1.98 3.07
C ASN A 202 -0.09 1.41 3.48
N ILE A 203 -0.76 2.04 4.45
CA ILE A 203 -2.09 1.65 4.92
C ILE A 203 -3.09 2.71 4.49
N GLN A 204 -4.23 2.29 3.97
CA GLN A 204 -5.28 3.21 3.54
C GLN A 204 -6.54 3.04 4.38
N PHE A 205 -7.10 4.16 4.80
CA PHE A 205 -8.37 4.24 5.53
C PHE A 205 -9.33 5.18 4.83
N LYS A 206 -10.61 4.98 5.06
CA LYS A 206 -11.65 5.89 4.59
C LYS A 206 -12.77 6.00 5.62
N ILE A 207 -13.40 7.18 5.68
CA ILE A 207 -14.49 7.45 6.61
C ILE A 207 -15.81 6.96 6.00
N ASP A 208 -16.63 6.28 6.81
CA ASP A 208 -17.99 5.88 6.43
C ASP A 208 -19.02 7.00 6.67
N SER A 209 -20.28 6.74 6.36
CA SER A 209 -21.40 7.69 6.55
C SER A 209 -21.67 8.03 8.02
N SER A 210 -21.19 7.24 8.97
CA SER A 210 -21.30 7.49 10.42
C SER A 210 -20.05 8.14 11.01
N SER A 211 -19.15 8.65 10.19
CA SER A 211 -17.87 9.26 10.59
C SER A 211 -16.86 8.26 11.18
N LYS A 212 -17.03 6.97 10.98
CA LYS A 212 -16.13 5.94 11.47
C LYS A 212 -15.00 5.68 10.46
N ILE A 213 -13.77 5.63 10.94
CA ILE A 213 -12.59 5.33 10.11
C ILE A 213 -12.51 3.82 9.89
N LYS A 214 -12.52 3.39 8.62
CA LYS A 214 -12.46 1.98 8.21
C LYS A 214 -11.27 1.69 7.32
N LEU A 215 -10.68 0.51 7.48
CA LEU A 215 -9.55 0.05 6.66
C LEU A 215 -9.98 -0.17 5.20
N LEU A 216 -9.20 0.31 4.22
CA LEU A 216 -9.40 0.02 2.80
C LEU A 216 -8.46 -1.06 2.27
N GLU A 217 -7.16 -0.90 2.51
CA GLU A 217 -6.12 -1.82 2.07
C GLU A 217 -4.79 -1.57 2.79
N ILE A 218 -3.93 -2.57 2.76
CA ILE A 218 -2.55 -2.51 3.25
C ILE A 218 -1.61 -2.94 2.13
N ASN A 219 -0.61 -2.11 1.85
CA ASN A 219 0.41 -2.38 0.84
C ASN A 219 1.79 -2.36 1.54
N PRO A 220 2.48 -3.51 1.74
CA PRO A 220 3.75 -3.56 2.47
C PRO A 220 4.93 -3.06 1.61
N ARG A 221 4.83 -1.82 1.19
CA ARG A 221 5.80 -1.03 0.40
C ARG A 221 5.57 0.46 0.54
N THR A 222 6.44 1.27 -0.05
CA THR A 222 6.29 2.73 -0.09
C THR A 222 5.06 3.16 -0.89
N SER A 223 4.46 4.28 -0.50
CA SER A 223 3.34 4.88 -1.24
C SER A 223 3.83 5.79 -2.38
N GLY A 224 3.02 5.93 -3.44
CA GLY A 224 3.26 6.93 -4.49
C GLY A 224 3.13 8.38 -3.99
N GLY A 225 2.51 8.59 -2.82
CA GLY A 225 2.37 9.88 -2.15
C GLY A 225 3.51 10.23 -1.19
N LEU A 226 4.55 9.39 -1.09
CA LEU A 226 5.69 9.55 -0.18
C LEU A 226 6.33 10.95 -0.16
N PRO A 227 6.45 11.70 -1.27
CA PRO A 227 6.98 13.07 -1.23
C PRO A 227 6.21 14.02 -0.30
N ILE A 228 4.93 13.78 -0.03
CA ILE A 228 4.14 14.58 0.92
C ILE A 228 4.65 14.33 2.35
N THR A 229 4.91 13.09 2.72
CA THR A 229 5.50 12.72 4.01
C THR A 229 6.92 13.26 4.14
N TYR A 230 7.72 13.22 3.07
CA TYR A 230 9.06 13.81 3.06
C TYR A 230 9.03 15.30 3.43
N GLN A 231 8.11 16.06 2.85
CA GLN A 231 7.95 17.49 3.17
C GLN A 231 7.50 17.76 4.61
N SER A 232 6.96 16.79 5.31
CA SER A 232 6.61 16.92 6.73
C SER A 232 7.79 16.80 7.68
N GLY A 233 8.98 16.41 7.18
CA GLY A 233 10.22 16.26 7.93
C GLY A 233 10.74 14.82 8.02
N ILE A 234 10.01 13.83 7.49
CA ILE A 234 10.41 12.41 7.56
C ILE A 234 11.08 11.96 6.28
N ASN A 235 12.36 11.67 6.34
CA ASN A 235 13.12 11.07 5.23
C ASN A 235 12.97 9.54 5.26
N ILE A 236 11.85 9.03 4.74
CA ILE A 236 11.56 7.58 4.70
C ILE A 236 12.66 6.77 3.99
N PRO A 237 13.18 7.14 2.81
CA PRO A 237 14.29 6.42 2.20
C PRO A 237 15.51 6.29 3.11
N LEU A 238 15.90 7.37 3.79
CA LEU A 238 17.02 7.33 4.73
C LEU A 238 16.75 6.41 5.92
N LEU A 239 15.54 6.47 6.48
CA LEU A 239 15.14 5.59 7.60
C LEU A 239 15.15 4.11 7.20
N ILE A 240 14.73 3.78 5.97
CA ILE A 240 14.81 2.42 5.43
C ILE A 240 16.27 1.95 5.39
N ILE A 241 17.18 2.77 4.86
CA ILE A 241 18.61 2.44 4.76
C ILE A 241 19.20 2.26 6.16
N LYS A 242 18.99 3.21 7.07
CA LYS A 242 19.49 3.11 8.45
C LYS A 242 18.99 1.85 9.15
N ASN A 243 17.70 1.54 9.03
CA ASN A 243 17.09 0.33 9.59
C ASN A 243 17.69 -0.95 8.98
N ALA A 244 17.92 -0.96 7.67
CA ALA A 244 18.51 -2.09 6.95
C ALA A 244 19.94 -2.40 7.42
N PHE A 245 20.75 -1.39 7.67
CA PHE A 245 22.16 -1.52 8.04
C PHE A 245 22.42 -1.33 9.56
N PHE A 246 21.37 -1.45 10.40
CA PHE A 246 21.49 -1.32 11.86
C PHE A 246 22.13 -0.01 12.32
N GLN A 247 22.02 1.04 11.52
CA GLN A 247 22.51 2.34 11.90
C GLN A 247 21.58 3.00 12.94
N LYS A 248 22.16 3.79 13.83
CA LYS A 248 21.40 4.54 14.83
C LYS A 248 20.47 5.54 14.15
N ILE A 249 19.20 5.48 14.50
CA ILE A 249 18.19 6.47 14.12
C ILE A 249 18.05 7.45 15.28
N ASP A 250 18.27 8.74 15.01
CA ASP A 250 18.07 9.78 16.00
C ASP A 250 16.56 10.00 16.20
N PRO A 251 16.06 10.14 17.46
CA PRO A 251 14.67 10.50 17.71
C PRO A 251 14.19 11.77 16.97
N GLU A 252 15.07 12.71 16.69
CA GLU A 252 14.75 13.92 15.91
C GLU A 252 14.39 13.59 14.45
N GLU A 253 14.97 12.54 13.86
CA GLU A 253 14.67 12.08 12.50
C GLU A 253 13.27 11.46 12.39
N LEU A 254 12.63 11.14 13.53
CA LEU A 254 11.27 10.58 13.59
C LEU A 254 10.21 11.67 13.87
N LYS A 255 10.61 12.91 14.07
CA LYS A 255 9.70 14.02 14.31
C LYS A 255 9.19 14.61 13.02
N TRP A 256 7.87 14.81 12.96
CA TRP A 256 7.21 15.42 11.81
C TRP A 256 6.16 16.43 12.23
N LYS A 257 5.81 17.30 11.31
CA LYS A 257 4.79 18.34 11.47
C LYS A 257 3.68 18.20 10.45
N GLU A 258 2.50 18.71 10.78
CA GLU A 258 1.42 18.81 9.80
C GLU A 258 1.85 19.77 8.68
N THR A 259 1.77 19.28 7.46
CA THR A 259 2.24 19.99 6.27
C THR A 259 1.28 19.78 5.13
N PHE A 260 0.81 20.87 4.53
CA PHE A 260 0.03 20.85 3.30
C PHE A 260 0.99 20.86 2.11
N VAL A 261 0.79 19.94 1.15
CA VAL A 261 1.65 19.82 -0.02
C VAL A 261 0.82 19.72 -1.28
N TYR A 262 1.16 20.57 -2.23
CA TYR A 262 0.71 20.50 -3.61
C TYR A 262 1.86 19.98 -4.48
N ARG A 263 1.62 18.97 -5.32
CA ARG A 263 2.59 18.38 -6.24
C ARG A 263 2.24 18.79 -7.66
N TYR A 264 3.25 19.21 -8.42
CA TYR A 264 3.12 19.55 -9.83
C TYR A 264 4.19 18.82 -10.66
N LEU A 265 3.93 18.70 -11.95
CA LEU A 265 4.89 18.16 -12.90
C LEU A 265 5.80 19.31 -13.35
N GLU A 266 7.09 19.05 -13.41
CA GLU A 266 8.10 19.96 -13.96
C GLU A 266 8.79 19.25 -15.12
N GLU A 267 8.85 19.89 -16.26
CA GLU A 267 9.56 19.41 -17.44
C GLU A 267 10.99 19.92 -17.42
N ARG A 268 11.94 19.01 -17.66
CA ARG A 268 13.34 19.35 -17.79
C ARG A 268 13.85 18.83 -19.12
N LYS A 269 14.50 19.71 -19.89
CA LYS A 269 15.25 19.30 -21.06
C LYS A 269 16.51 18.56 -20.59
N ILE A 270 16.74 17.36 -21.14
CA ILE A 270 17.91 16.50 -20.84
C ILE A 270 18.96 16.72 -21.92
#